data_5f405076a678e5b434f4fd5afde97a38
#
_entry.id   5f405076a678e5b434f4fd5afde97a38
#
_cell.length_a   1.000
_cell.length_b   1.000
_cell.length_c   1.000
_cell.angle_alpha   90.00
_cell.angle_beta   90.00
_cell.angle_gamma   90.00
#
_symmetry.space_group_name_H-M   'P 1'
#
loop_
_entity.id
_entity.type
_entity.pdbx_description
1 polymer ?
#
loop_
_entity_poly.entity_id
_entity_poly.type
_entity_poly.pdbx_seq_one_letter_code
_entity_poly.pdbx_strand_id
1 'polypeptide(L)'
;MPIFPNGGLISLVVELKDGRSVEAGLLGNEGASGMAAILGLSRSPLREIVQIAGDGFRVTVDALRELLPSTPALQAILNRYAAGLAMQVAQTAACNRLHKIEERLARWLLIAQDRLDSGLVPITHDFLATMLGTDRPSVTVTACILQTKGLIAYTRGSVRILNRKKLERLACECYALVKQYNN
;
A
#
# COMPACT_ATOMS: atom_id res chain seq x y z
N MET A 1 -15.21 -4.54 10.26
CA MET A 1 -15.17 -5.99 9.87
C MET A 1 -13.88 -6.21 9.09
N PRO A 2 -13.01 -7.14 9.51
CA PRO A 2 -11.86 -7.57 8.74
C PRO A 2 -12.21 -8.08 7.35
N ILE A 3 -11.36 -7.77 6.37
CA ILE A 3 -11.46 -8.24 4.98
C ILE A 3 -10.14 -8.95 4.64
N PHE A 4 -10.25 -10.12 4.04
CA PHE A 4 -9.14 -10.88 3.45
C PHE A 4 -9.27 -10.77 1.93
N PRO A 5 -8.53 -9.86 1.29
CA PRO A 5 -8.66 -9.64 -0.16
C PRO A 5 -8.11 -10.83 -0.95
N ASN A 6 -8.80 -11.23 -2.00
CA ASN A 6 -8.23 -12.10 -3.05
C ASN A 6 -7.56 -11.26 -4.14
N GLY A 7 -7.99 -10.00 -4.28
CA GLY A 7 -7.45 -9.04 -5.23
C GLY A 7 -7.84 -7.62 -4.86
N GLY A 8 -7.38 -6.66 -5.68
CA GLY A 8 -7.55 -5.25 -5.40
C GLY A 8 -6.45 -4.66 -4.52
N LEU A 9 -6.62 -3.41 -4.09
CA LEU A 9 -5.63 -2.68 -3.31
C LEU A 9 -6.32 -1.81 -2.27
N ILE A 10 -5.89 -1.91 -1.02
CA ILE A 10 -6.38 -1.11 0.10
C ILE A 10 -5.23 -0.28 0.66
N SER A 11 -5.42 1.04 0.77
CA SER A 11 -4.49 1.94 1.42
C SER A 11 -4.86 2.15 2.88
N LEU A 12 -3.84 2.14 3.72
CA LEU A 12 -3.92 2.51 5.13
C LEU A 12 -3.49 3.97 5.26
N VAL A 13 -4.44 4.84 5.57
CA VAL A 13 -4.24 6.30 5.54
C VAL A 13 -4.38 6.87 6.94
N VAL A 14 -3.42 7.70 7.33
CA VAL A 14 -3.54 8.58 8.51
C VAL A 14 -4.18 9.88 8.06
N GLU A 15 -5.26 10.27 8.71
CA GLU A 15 -5.96 11.52 8.48
C GLU A 15 -5.83 12.43 9.72
N LEU A 16 -5.39 13.66 9.50
CA LEU A 16 -5.24 14.67 10.56
C LEU A 16 -6.53 15.47 10.73
N LYS A 17 -6.66 16.15 11.86
CA LYS A 17 -7.85 16.97 12.19
C LYS A 17 -8.12 18.11 11.20
N ASP A 18 -7.09 18.57 10.50
CA ASP A 18 -7.19 19.62 9.48
C ASP A 18 -7.53 19.08 8.08
N GLY A 19 -7.81 17.77 7.96
CA GLY A 19 -8.17 17.10 6.70
C GLY A 19 -6.98 16.65 5.86
N ARG A 20 -5.74 16.98 6.22
CA ARG A 20 -4.56 16.45 5.53
C ARG A 20 -4.43 14.96 5.82
N SER A 21 -4.01 14.22 4.80
CA SER A 21 -3.87 12.78 4.93
C SER A 21 -2.62 12.28 4.18
N VAL A 22 -2.09 11.15 4.65
CA VAL A 22 -0.95 10.47 4.03
C VAL A 22 -1.11 8.97 4.19
N GLU A 23 -0.66 8.23 3.18
CA GLU A 23 -0.61 6.78 3.26
C GLU A 23 0.52 6.32 4.19
N ALA A 24 0.17 5.45 5.11
CA ALA A 24 1.11 4.76 5.99
C ALA A 24 1.51 3.40 5.43
N GLY A 25 0.63 2.75 4.67
CA GLY A 25 0.89 1.44 4.09
C GLY A 25 -0.16 1.03 3.07
N LEU A 26 0.17 -0.03 2.35
CA LEU A 26 -0.69 -0.69 1.37
C LEU A 26 -0.90 -2.15 1.76
N LEU A 27 -2.06 -2.69 1.46
CA LEU A 27 -2.33 -4.12 1.55
C LEU A 27 -3.09 -4.61 0.30
N GLY A 28 -2.82 -5.84 -0.08
CA GLY A 28 -3.47 -6.60 -1.13
C GLY A 28 -3.82 -8.00 -0.63
N ASN A 29 -3.70 -8.99 -1.51
CA ASN A 29 -4.00 -10.39 -1.21
C ASN A 29 -3.03 -11.08 -0.23
N GLU A 30 -1.91 -10.43 0.10
CA GLU A 30 -0.94 -10.94 1.09
C GLU A 30 -1.38 -10.76 2.54
N GLY A 31 -2.47 -10.02 2.79
CA GLY A 31 -2.81 -9.62 4.14
C GLY A 31 -4.29 -9.54 4.46
N ALA A 32 -4.59 -8.81 5.53
CA ALA A 32 -5.95 -8.58 5.98
C ALA A 32 -6.13 -7.14 6.43
N SER A 33 -7.29 -6.58 6.16
CA SER A 33 -7.74 -5.31 6.74
C SER A 33 -8.22 -5.51 8.19
N GLY A 34 -8.37 -4.41 8.91
CA GLY A 34 -8.90 -4.46 10.29
C GLY A 34 -7.93 -5.06 11.31
N MET A 35 -6.61 -5.08 11.04
CA MET A 35 -5.60 -5.68 11.92
C MET A 35 -5.67 -5.16 13.35
N ALA A 36 -5.95 -3.86 13.56
CA ALA A 36 -6.14 -3.31 14.89
C ALA A 36 -7.20 -4.08 15.70
N ALA A 37 -8.35 -4.35 15.09
CA ALA A 37 -9.44 -5.09 15.73
C ALA A 37 -9.11 -6.59 15.91
N ILE A 38 -8.42 -7.19 14.94
CA ILE A 38 -7.94 -8.60 15.02
C ILE A 38 -7.01 -8.74 16.23
N LEU A 39 -6.12 -7.79 16.44
CA LEU A 39 -5.16 -7.77 17.56
C LEU A 39 -5.74 -7.25 18.88
N GLY A 40 -7.06 -7.02 18.95
CA GLY A 40 -7.76 -6.66 20.18
C GLY A 40 -7.84 -5.17 20.50
N LEU A 41 -7.41 -4.29 19.60
CA LEU A 41 -7.59 -2.85 19.78
C LEU A 41 -9.03 -2.44 19.46
N SER A 42 -9.60 -1.57 20.30
CA SER A 42 -10.97 -1.08 20.12
C SER A 42 -11.08 0.03 19.07
N ARG A 43 -9.97 0.67 18.73
CA ARG A 43 -9.90 1.77 17.75
C ARG A 43 -8.65 1.65 16.91
N SER A 44 -8.73 2.13 15.67
CA SER A 44 -7.59 2.29 14.76
C SER A 44 -7.43 3.77 14.40
N PRO A 45 -6.21 4.32 14.42
CA PRO A 45 -5.94 5.66 13.87
C PRO A 45 -5.88 5.64 12.34
N LEU A 46 -5.87 4.46 11.73
CA LEU A 46 -5.78 4.29 10.28
C LEU A 46 -7.17 4.17 9.67
N ARG A 47 -7.40 4.93 8.62
CA ARG A 47 -8.53 4.78 7.71
C ARG A 47 -8.13 3.83 6.59
N GLU A 48 -8.96 2.85 6.31
CA GLU A 48 -8.77 1.90 5.22
C GLU A 48 -9.58 2.37 4.00
N ILE A 49 -8.90 2.57 2.87
CA ILE A 49 -9.50 3.08 1.64
C ILE A 49 -9.25 2.06 0.53
N VAL A 50 -10.32 1.53 -0.04
CA VAL A 50 -10.21 0.68 -1.24
C VAL A 50 -9.80 1.57 -2.42
N GLN A 51 -8.56 1.44 -2.85
CA GLN A 51 -7.98 2.18 -3.97
C GLN A 51 -8.36 1.54 -5.31
N ILE A 52 -8.30 0.22 -5.32
CA ILE A 52 -8.60 -0.57 -6.51
C ILE A 52 -9.56 -1.65 -6.09
N ALA A 53 -10.70 -1.71 -6.79
CA ALA A 53 -11.73 -2.69 -6.52
C ALA A 53 -11.20 -4.11 -6.68
N GLY A 54 -11.69 -4.99 -5.86
CA GLY A 54 -11.38 -6.41 -5.86
C GLY A 54 -12.44 -7.17 -5.11
N ASP A 55 -12.25 -8.46 -4.97
CA ASP A 55 -13.07 -9.36 -4.18
C ASP A 55 -12.30 -9.90 -2.98
N GLY A 56 -12.99 -10.58 -2.07
CA GLY A 56 -12.38 -11.16 -0.89
C GLY A 56 -13.40 -11.67 0.10
N PHE A 57 -12.90 -12.22 1.18
CA PHE A 57 -13.72 -12.72 2.29
C PHE A 57 -13.83 -11.65 3.38
N ARG A 58 -15.02 -11.52 3.94
CA ARG A 58 -15.31 -10.61 5.05
C ARG A 58 -15.79 -11.44 6.24
N VAL A 59 -15.22 -11.19 7.41
CA VAL A 59 -15.55 -11.89 8.63
C VAL A 59 -15.80 -10.88 9.77
N THR A 60 -16.63 -11.22 10.75
CA THR A 60 -16.79 -10.39 11.94
C THR A 60 -15.59 -10.57 12.88
N VAL A 61 -15.29 -9.54 13.67
CA VAL A 61 -14.22 -9.62 14.68
C VAL A 61 -14.52 -10.71 15.70
N ASP A 62 -15.79 -10.86 16.10
CA ASP A 62 -16.21 -11.83 17.10
C ASP A 62 -16.05 -13.27 16.57
N ALA A 63 -16.49 -13.55 15.34
CA ALA A 63 -16.28 -14.86 14.72
C ALA A 63 -14.77 -15.19 14.58
N LEU A 64 -13.95 -14.20 14.27
CA LEU A 64 -12.51 -14.41 14.20
C LEU A 64 -11.90 -14.71 15.58
N ARG A 65 -12.34 -13.99 16.62
CA ARG A 65 -11.89 -14.22 18.01
C ARG A 65 -12.28 -15.61 18.52
N GLU A 66 -13.45 -16.10 18.16
CA GLU A 66 -13.89 -17.45 18.49
C GLU A 66 -13.08 -18.53 17.74
N LEU A 67 -12.70 -18.26 16.49
CA LEU A 67 -11.96 -19.18 15.64
C LEU A 67 -10.48 -19.28 16.00
N LEU A 68 -9.82 -18.16 16.27
CA LEU A 68 -8.36 -18.09 16.42
C LEU A 68 -7.78 -19.06 17.47
N PRO A 69 -8.39 -19.28 18.66
CA PRO A 69 -7.86 -20.23 19.64
C PRO A 69 -7.78 -21.67 19.11
N SER A 70 -8.68 -22.06 18.20
CA SER A 70 -8.71 -23.38 17.58
C SER A 70 -7.88 -23.50 16.29
N THR A 71 -7.34 -22.36 15.79
CA THR A 71 -6.57 -22.28 14.54
C THR A 71 -5.22 -21.58 14.74
N PRO A 72 -4.28 -22.21 15.49
CA PRO A 72 -3.00 -21.57 15.83
C PRO A 72 -2.16 -21.21 14.59
N ALA A 73 -2.29 -21.96 13.51
CA ALA A 73 -1.60 -21.65 12.24
C ALA A 73 -2.10 -20.31 11.64
N LEU A 74 -3.40 -20.06 11.62
CA LEU A 74 -3.97 -18.79 11.17
C LEU A 74 -3.52 -17.63 12.06
N GLN A 75 -3.54 -17.83 13.38
CA GLN A 75 -3.08 -16.83 14.33
C GLN A 75 -1.61 -16.47 14.11
N ALA A 76 -0.74 -17.46 13.87
CA ALA A 76 0.66 -17.24 13.58
C ALA A 76 0.85 -16.44 12.28
N ILE A 77 0.09 -16.73 11.23
CA ILE A 77 0.12 -16.00 9.96
C ILE A 77 -0.30 -14.54 10.18
N LEU A 78 -1.39 -14.28 10.90
CA LEU A 78 -1.88 -12.94 11.17
C LEU A 78 -0.88 -12.12 12.02
N ASN A 79 -0.24 -12.74 13.02
CA ASN A 79 0.77 -12.10 13.82
C ASN A 79 2.01 -11.74 13.00
N ARG A 80 2.46 -12.64 12.11
CA ARG A 80 3.58 -12.37 11.19
C ARG A 80 3.22 -11.24 10.22
N TYR A 81 2.02 -11.26 9.66
CA TYR A 81 1.54 -10.19 8.80
C TYR A 81 1.49 -8.84 9.53
N ALA A 82 0.98 -8.80 10.77
CA ALA A 82 0.97 -7.59 11.59
C ALA A 82 2.37 -7.01 11.81
N ALA A 83 3.34 -7.87 12.09
CA ALA A 83 4.74 -7.47 12.23
C ALA A 83 5.30 -6.92 10.90
N GLY A 84 5.06 -7.58 9.77
CA GLY A 84 5.45 -7.11 8.44
C GLY A 84 4.81 -5.76 8.09
N LEU A 85 3.52 -5.59 8.41
CA LEU A 85 2.82 -4.32 8.21
C LEU A 85 3.42 -3.19 9.07
N ALA A 86 3.79 -3.47 10.32
CA ALA A 86 4.48 -2.49 11.17
C ALA A 86 5.83 -2.07 10.57
N MET A 87 6.60 -3.01 10.02
CA MET A 87 7.85 -2.71 9.31
C MET A 87 7.61 -1.89 8.04
N GLN A 88 6.57 -2.21 7.26
CA GLN A 88 6.17 -1.41 6.09
C GLN A 88 5.82 0.03 6.48
N VAL A 89 5.07 0.23 7.55
CA VAL A 89 4.69 1.56 8.05
C VAL A 89 5.93 2.34 8.49
N ALA A 90 6.84 1.74 9.27
CA ALA A 90 8.08 2.36 9.70
C ALA A 90 8.96 2.75 8.49
N GLN A 91 9.08 1.85 7.51
CA GLN A 91 9.83 2.11 6.28
C GLN A 91 9.19 3.21 5.42
N THR A 92 7.86 3.29 5.39
CA THR A 92 7.13 4.35 4.69
C THR A 92 7.37 5.72 5.34
N ALA A 93 7.40 5.79 6.67
CA ALA A 93 7.70 7.02 7.41
C ALA A 93 9.12 7.53 7.10
N ALA A 94 10.12 6.66 7.15
CA ALA A 94 11.49 6.98 6.78
C ALA A 94 11.60 7.41 5.30
N CYS A 95 10.98 6.66 4.41
CA CYS A 95 10.97 6.94 2.97
C CYS A 95 10.37 8.31 2.65
N ASN A 96 9.26 8.66 3.30
CA ASN A 96 8.57 9.94 3.09
C ASN A 96 9.44 11.15 3.48
N ARG A 97 10.39 10.98 4.39
CA ARG A 97 11.28 12.05 4.87
C ARG A 97 12.61 12.11 4.14
N LEU A 98 13.17 10.96 3.75
CA LEU A 98 14.58 10.84 3.37
C LEU A 98 14.79 10.67 1.86
N HIS A 99 13.79 10.19 1.11
CA HIS A 99 13.93 9.91 -0.32
C HIS A 99 13.25 10.95 -1.20
N LYS A 100 13.78 11.11 -2.43
CA LYS A 100 13.20 11.99 -3.44
C LYS A 100 11.87 11.46 -3.94
N ILE A 101 11.00 12.37 -4.41
CA ILE A 101 9.66 12.02 -4.88
C ILE A 101 9.68 11.03 -6.06
N GLU A 102 10.68 11.11 -6.95
CA GLU A 102 10.85 10.17 -8.06
C GLU A 102 11.06 8.74 -7.57
N GLU A 103 11.93 8.56 -6.57
CA GLU A 103 12.25 7.26 -5.96
C GLU A 103 11.03 6.69 -5.22
N ARG A 104 10.29 7.57 -4.53
CA ARG A 104 9.07 7.23 -3.78
C ARG A 104 7.94 6.84 -4.71
N LEU A 105 7.74 7.56 -5.82
CA LEU A 105 6.73 7.22 -6.83
C LEU A 105 7.07 5.89 -7.51
N ALA A 106 8.34 5.67 -7.86
CA ALA A 106 8.79 4.40 -8.42
C ALA A 106 8.53 3.23 -7.45
N ARG A 107 8.89 3.39 -6.17
CA ARG A 107 8.61 2.41 -5.11
C ARG A 107 7.11 2.11 -5.01
N TRP A 108 6.28 3.15 -4.94
CA TRP A 108 4.83 2.98 -4.76
C TRP A 108 4.20 2.22 -5.94
N LEU A 109 4.57 2.59 -7.17
CA LEU A 109 4.07 1.93 -8.38
C LEU A 109 4.47 0.45 -8.45
N LEU A 110 5.69 0.11 -8.03
CA LEU A 110 6.16 -1.27 -7.99
C LEU A 110 5.42 -2.09 -6.94
N ILE A 111 5.23 -1.54 -5.74
CA ILE A 111 4.47 -2.18 -4.65
C ILE A 111 3.01 -2.41 -5.08
N ALA A 112 2.38 -1.43 -5.73
CA ALA A 112 1.02 -1.57 -6.25
C ALA A 112 0.96 -2.64 -7.35
N GLN A 113 1.91 -2.66 -8.28
CA GLN A 113 1.98 -3.67 -9.33
C GLN A 113 2.14 -5.08 -8.78
N ASP A 114 2.99 -5.27 -7.75
CA ASP A 114 3.22 -6.57 -7.13
C ASP A 114 1.93 -7.17 -6.53
N ARG A 115 0.98 -6.32 -6.12
CA ARG A 115 -0.29 -6.73 -5.50
C ARG A 115 -1.44 -6.88 -6.48
N LEU A 116 -1.33 -6.29 -7.66
CA LEU A 116 -2.42 -6.27 -8.63
C LEU A 116 -2.32 -7.35 -9.70
N ASP A 117 -1.18 -8.01 -9.80
CA ASP A 117 -0.87 -8.92 -10.91
C ASP A 117 -1.18 -8.29 -12.30
N SER A 118 -0.99 -6.98 -12.42
CA SER A 118 -1.33 -6.18 -13.59
C SER A 118 -0.25 -5.15 -13.88
N GLY A 119 0.06 -4.97 -15.16
CA GLY A 119 0.94 -3.88 -15.62
C GLY A 119 0.27 -2.50 -15.60
N LEU A 120 -1.05 -2.43 -15.34
CA LEU A 120 -1.82 -1.21 -15.31
C LEU A 120 -2.29 -0.92 -13.87
N VAL A 121 -1.94 0.23 -13.35
CA VAL A 121 -2.35 0.72 -12.03
C VAL A 121 -3.37 1.84 -12.22
N PRO A 122 -4.67 1.61 -11.97
CA PRO A 122 -5.70 2.64 -12.08
C PRO A 122 -5.57 3.62 -10.90
N ILE A 123 -4.94 4.77 -11.16
CA ILE A 123 -4.71 5.79 -10.13
C ILE A 123 -4.61 7.19 -10.74
N THR A 124 -5.10 8.18 -10.02
CA THR A 124 -5.01 9.60 -10.40
C THR A 124 -3.83 10.29 -9.71
N HIS A 125 -3.41 11.45 -10.25
CA HIS A 125 -2.38 12.26 -9.60
C HIS A 125 -2.80 12.81 -8.23
N ASP A 126 -4.08 13.07 -8.01
CA ASP A 126 -4.60 13.52 -6.72
C ASP A 126 -4.43 12.42 -5.66
N PHE A 127 -4.76 11.18 -6.00
CA PHE A 127 -4.51 10.04 -5.12
C PHE A 127 -3.03 9.81 -4.86
N LEU A 128 -2.21 9.83 -5.92
CA LEU A 128 -0.76 9.69 -5.76
C LEU A 128 -0.18 10.78 -4.85
N ALA A 129 -0.70 12.02 -4.91
CA ALA A 129 -0.29 13.10 -4.04
C ALA A 129 -0.55 12.75 -2.55
N THR A 130 -1.75 12.26 -2.24
CA THR A 130 -2.08 11.76 -0.89
C THR A 130 -1.18 10.58 -0.48
N MET A 131 -1.01 9.59 -1.38
CA MET A 131 -0.21 8.39 -1.09
C MET A 131 1.27 8.72 -0.83
N LEU A 132 1.79 9.70 -1.56
CA LEU A 132 3.19 10.14 -1.42
C LEU A 132 3.37 11.27 -0.38
N GLY A 133 2.31 11.77 0.25
CA GLY A 133 2.37 12.89 1.20
C GLY A 133 3.00 14.14 0.57
N THR A 134 2.55 14.50 -0.65
CA THR A 134 3.03 15.64 -1.41
C THR A 134 1.86 16.34 -2.12
N ASP A 135 2.14 17.38 -2.90
CA ASP A 135 1.14 18.07 -3.71
C ASP A 135 1.00 17.46 -5.12
N ARG A 136 -0.17 17.68 -5.74
CA ARG A 136 -0.47 17.20 -7.09
C ARG A 136 0.48 17.74 -8.19
N PRO A 137 0.87 19.02 -8.20
CA PRO A 137 1.87 19.52 -9.15
C PRO A 137 3.18 18.75 -9.11
N SER A 138 3.72 18.47 -7.92
CA SER A 138 4.93 17.67 -7.73
C SER A 138 4.79 16.26 -8.31
N VAL A 139 3.64 15.60 -8.10
CA VAL A 139 3.35 14.30 -8.72
C VAL A 139 3.31 14.42 -10.24
N THR A 140 2.65 15.45 -10.77
CA THR A 140 2.54 15.65 -12.23
C THR A 140 3.90 15.81 -12.89
N VAL A 141 4.77 16.66 -12.33
CA VAL A 141 6.15 16.85 -12.80
C VAL A 141 6.93 15.54 -12.74
N THR A 142 6.84 14.84 -11.63
CA THR A 142 7.54 13.56 -11.43
C THR A 142 7.07 12.50 -12.43
N ALA A 143 5.77 12.37 -12.63
CA ALA A 143 5.21 11.43 -13.61
C ALA A 143 5.68 11.76 -15.04
N CYS A 144 5.74 13.05 -15.42
CA CYS A 144 6.29 13.47 -16.70
C CYS A 144 7.77 13.09 -16.85
N ILE A 145 8.59 13.26 -15.80
CA ILE A 145 10.01 12.84 -15.80
C ILE A 145 10.11 11.32 -16.03
N LEU A 146 9.33 10.50 -15.30
CA LEU A 146 9.36 9.05 -15.46
C LEU A 146 8.88 8.63 -16.86
N GLN A 147 7.91 9.33 -17.42
CA GLN A 147 7.40 9.09 -18.77
C GLN A 147 8.44 9.44 -19.84
N THR A 148 9.12 10.60 -19.72
CA THR A 148 10.22 11.00 -20.62
C THR A 148 11.37 9.99 -20.57
N LYS A 149 11.66 9.40 -19.42
CA LYS A 149 12.65 8.32 -19.25
C LYS A 149 12.17 6.97 -19.81
N GLY A 150 10.94 6.88 -20.32
CA GLY A 150 10.35 5.63 -20.84
C GLY A 150 10.11 4.56 -19.77
N LEU A 151 9.93 4.96 -18.52
CA LEU A 151 9.71 4.03 -17.39
C LEU A 151 8.24 3.69 -17.22
N ILE A 152 7.38 4.68 -17.45
CA ILE A 152 5.92 4.56 -17.33
C ILE A 152 5.25 5.21 -18.53
N ALA A 153 3.99 4.86 -18.77
CA ALA A 153 3.04 5.65 -19.54
C ALA A 153 1.90 6.05 -18.61
N TYR A 154 1.62 7.35 -18.55
CA TYR A 154 0.48 7.88 -17.81
C TYR A 154 -0.63 8.27 -18.79
N THR A 155 -1.81 7.75 -18.54
CA THR A 155 -3.04 8.18 -19.17
C THR A 155 -4.02 8.67 -18.10
N ARG A 156 -5.04 9.43 -18.47
CA ARG A 156 -5.98 9.98 -17.47
C ARG A 156 -6.55 8.86 -16.58
N GLY A 157 -6.16 8.87 -15.30
CA GLY A 157 -6.65 7.93 -14.29
C GLY A 157 -5.93 6.58 -14.24
N SER A 158 -4.83 6.39 -14.98
CA SER A 158 -4.05 5.15 -14.88
C SER A 158 -2.57 5.33 -15.24
N VAL A 159 -1.74 4.49 -14.63
CA VAL A 159 -0.30 4.39 -14.90
C VAL A 159 0.00 2.98 -15.41
N ARG A 160 0.71 2.89 -16.52
CA ARG A 160 1.27 1.62 -17.04
C ARG A 160 2.79 1.63 -16.84
N ILE A 161 3.33 0.60 -16.21
CA ILE A 161 4.78 0.41 -16.10
C ILE A 161 5.28 -0.17 -17.42
N LEU A 162 6.17 0.58 -18.11
CA LEU A 162 6.77 0.17 -19.40
C LEU A 162 8.07 -0.58 -19.21
N ASN A 163 8.87 -0.18 -18.23
CA ASN A 163 10.18 -0.80 -17.97
C ASN A 163 10.39 -1.03 -16.48
N ARG A 164 9.90 -2.19 -16.01
CA ARG A 164 9.96 -2.57 -14.60
C ARG A 164 11.41 -2.59 -14.07
N LYS A 165 12.35 -3.20 -14.80
CA LYS A 165 13.74 -3.31 -14.34
C LYS A 165 14.41 -1.95 -14.14
N LYS A 166 14.16 -0.99 -15.03
CA LYS A 166 14.68 0.38 -14.88
C LYS A 166 13.95 1.11 -13.75
N LEU A 167 12.65 0.88 -13.57
CA LEU A 167 11.88 1.47 -12.47
C LEU A 167 12.37 0.95 -11.11
N GLU A 168 12.70 -0.34 -10.99
CA GLU A 168 13.30 -0.94 -9.79
C GLU A 168 14.67 -0.31 -9.45
N ARG A 169 15.49 0.02 -10.44
CA ARG A 169 16.77 0.71 -10.23
C ARG A 169 16.61 2.16 -9.78
N LEU A 170 15.49 2.79 -10.14
CA LEU A 170 15.18 4.16 -9.72
C LEU A 170 14.54 4.20 -8.33
N ALA A 171 13.81 3.16 -7.96
CA ALA A 171 13.19 3.09 -6.65
C ALA A 171 14.25 3.08 -5.54
N CYS A 172 13.91 3.69 -4.40
CA CYS A 172 14.76 3.60 -3.22
C CYS A 172 14.78 2.15 -2.69
N GLU A 173 15.79 1.85 -1.85
CA GLU A 173 15.97 0.55 -1.17
C GLU A 173 14.75 0.11 -0.37
N CYS A 174 13.87 1.05 0.01
CA CYS A 174 12.63 0.76 0.70
C CYS A 174 11.72 -0.21 -0.06
N TYR A 175 11.79 -0.26 -1.40
CA TYR A 175 11.05 -1.25 -2.18
C TYR A 175 11.48 -2.68 -1.85
N ALA A 176 12.78 -2.93 -1.90
CA ALA A 176 13.33 -4.27 -1.62
C ALA A 176 13.06 -4.70 -0.16
N LEU A 177 13.18 -3.77 0.78
CA LEU A 177 12.91 -4.02 2.20
C LEU A 177 11.46 -4.39 2.44
N VAL A 178 10.50 -3.61 1.91
CA VAL A 178 9.06 -3.91 2.04
C VAL A 178 8.71 -5.25 1.42
N LYS A 179 9.30 -5.58 0.27
CA LYS A 179 9.08 -6.86 -0.39
C LYS A 179 9.50 -8.07 0.46
N GLN A 180 10.58 -7.94 1.24
CA GLN A 180 11.05 -9.02 2.14
C GLN A 180 10.04 -9.35 3.26
N TYR A 181 9.25 -8.39 3.71
CA TYR A 181 8.28 -8.58 4.79
C TYR A 181 6.93 -9.10 4.31
N ASN A 182 6.67 -9.05 2.99
CA ASN A 182 5.40 -9.46 2.38
C ASN A 182 5.47 -10.87 1.74
N ASN A 183 6.62 -11.57 1.88
CA ASN A 183 6.83 -12.94 1.40
C ASN A 183 6.71 -13.96 2.61
#